data_8019e28563ac4f8217e5d8ed37cbcc86
#
_entry.id   8019e28563ac4f8217e5d8ed37cbcc86
#
_cell.length_a   1.000
_cell.length_b   1.000
_cell.length_c   1.000
_cell.angle_alpha   90.00
_cell.angle_beta   90.00
_cell.angle_gamma   90.00
#
_symmetry.space_group_name_H-M   'P 1'
#
loop_
_entity.id
_entity.type
_entity.pdbx_description
1 polymer ?
#
loop_
_entity_poly.entity_id
_entity_poly.type
_entity_poly.pdbx_seq_one_letter_code
_entity_poly.pdbx_strand_id
1 'polypeptide(L)'
;ELVPYTSISEENKDEISTIVYKFCTAEFIDGLLMDWNNSTVMDRKRIPILQEAISLYNSELYYGCVSILACQLNGIITDIYNMQRAYGKEFDFEDVKMAYQSFNPQKKVPTIIKKDSERTQLLWFISDAEEGLMYWIKSIEYIYNIILTSKDSMNQSSHPCRNKICHGIQLNFGTREHALKSILTID
;
A
#
# COMPACT_ATOMS: atom_id res chain seq x y z
N GLU A 1 21.02 3.98 -7.42
CA GLU A 1 20.61 3.28 -8.65
C GLU A 1 19.40 2.42 -8.34
N LEU A 2 18.25 2.77 -8.91
CA LEU A 2 17.02 2.00 -8.79
C LEU A 2 17.15 0.73 -9.66
N VAL A 3 17.02 -0.43 -9.05
CA VAL A 3 17.01 -1.71 -9.75
C VAL A 3 15.80 -1.75 -10.69
N PRO A 4 15.99 -2.02 -12.00
CA PRO A 4 14.86 -2.09 -12.93
C PRO A 4 13.90 -3.22 -12.54
N TYR A 5 12.62 -2.91 -12.46
CA TYR A 5 11.52 -3.81 -12.04
C TYR A 5 11.19 -4.91 -13.08
N THR A 6 12.10 -5.17 -14.02
CA THR A 6 11.91 -6.16 -15.09
C THR A 6 12.48 -7.50 -14.67
N SER A 7 11.63 -8.47 -14.49
CA SER A 7 11.91 -9.90 -14.26
C SER A 7 12.50 -10.28 -12.89
N ILE A 8 11.69 -10.17 -11.84
CA ILE A 8 11.97 -10.91 -10.61
C ILE A 8 11.62 -12.37 -10.88
N SER A 9 12.63 -13.20 -11.16
CA SER A 9 12.48 -14.66 -11.17
C SER A 9 12.36 -15.18 -9.73
N GLU A 10 11.79 -16.37 -9.54
CA GLU A 10 11.72 -16.96 -8.18
C GLU A 10 13.11 -17.15 -7.55
N GLU A 11 14.15 -17.32 -8.36
CA GLU A 11 15.54 -17.41 -7.92
C GLU A 11 16.07 -16.14 -7.24
N ASN A 12 15.52 -14.95 -7.55
CA ASN A 12 15.97 -13.68 -6.99
C ASN A 12 15.16 -13.21 -5.76
N LYS A 13 14.15 -13.96 -5.32
CA LYS A 13 13.31 -13.57 -4.17
C LYS A 13 14.10 -13.44 -2.88
N ASP A 14 14.99 -14.37 -2.60
CA ASP A 14 15.80 -14.37 -1.38
C ASP A 14 16.79 -13.21 -1.36
N GLU A 15 17.35 -12.87 -2.53
CA GLU A 15 18.26 -11.75 -2.69
C GLU A 15 17.53 -10.41 -2.48
N ILE A 16 16.34 -10.25 -3.08
CA ILE A 16 15.50 -9.06 -2.92
C ILE A 16 15.04 -8.90 -1.47
N SER A 17 14.58 -9.98 -0.85
CA SER A 17 14.19 -9.97 0.56
C SER A 17 15.36 -9.53 1.44
N THR A 18 16.56 -10.02 1.17
CA THR A 18 17.78 -9.65 1.89
C THR A 18 18.11 -8.16 1.72
N ILE A 19 17.97 -7.63 0.50
CA ILE A 19 18.17 -6.20 0.23
C ILE A 19 17.13 -5.37 0.98
N VAL A 20 15.85 -5.70 0.88
CA VAL A 20 14.78 -4.98 1.59
C VAL A 20 15.00 -4.99 3.10
N TYR A 21 15.38 -6.13 3.68
CA TYR A 21 15.68 -6.19 5.13
C TYR A 21 16.88 -5.37 5.56
N LYS A 22 17.86 -5.15 4.69
CA LYS A 22 19.00 -4.27 4.97
C LYS A 22 18.61 -2.79 4.96
N PHE A 23 17.69 -2.40 4.08
CA PHE A 23 17.21 -1.01 4.02
C PHE A 23 16.17 -0.70 5.11
N CYS A 24 15.30 -1.64 5.43
CA CYS A 24 14.26 -1.46 6.45
C CYS A 24 14.82 -1.73 7.85
N THR A 25 15.77 -0.90 8.27
CA THR A 25 16.32 -0.90 9.62
C THR A 25 15.33 -0.33 10.64
N ALA A 26 15.61 -0.45 11.94
CA ALA A 26 14.79 0.16 12.98
C ALA A 26 14.69 1.68 12.78
N GLU A 27 15.81 2.33 12.45
CA GLU A 27 15.87 3.78 12.21
C GLU A 27 15.00 4.17 11.00
N PHE A 28 14.98 3.36 9.94
CA PHE A 28 14.10 3.59 8.80
C PHE A 28 12.61 3.50 9.21
N ILE A 29 12.24 2.46 9.94
CA ILE A 29 10.86 2.25 10.43
C ILE A 29 10.43 3.38 11.38
N ASP A 30 11.31 3.82 12.28
CA ASP A 30 11.05 4.97 13.15
C ASP A 30 10.90 6.28 12.34
N GLY A 31 11.65 6.42 11.24
CA GLY A 31 11.51 7.51 10.29
C GLY A 31 10.11 7.55 9.66
N LEU A 32 9.60 6.42 9.18
CA LEU A 32 8.22 6.33 8.64
C LEU A 32 7.18 6.77 9.67
N LEU A 33 7.36 6.38 10.93
CA LEU A 33 6.45 6.79 12.00
C LEU A 33 6.48 8.31 12.23
N MET A 34 7.64 8.95 12.09
CA MET A 34 7.75 10.42 12.14
C MET A 34 7.03 11.06 10.96
N ASP A 35 7.16 10.51 9.75
CA ASP A 35 6.51 11.01 8.56
C ASP A 35 4.98 10.88 8.67
N TRP A 36 4.48 9.75 9.15
CA TRP A 36 3.06 9.56 9.42
C TRP A 36 2.54 10.54 10.46
N ASN A 37 3.32 10.81 11.52
CA ASN A 37 2.95 11.78 12.55
C ASN A 37 2.92 13.22 12.02
N ASN A 38 3.69 13.54 11.00
CA ASN A 38 3.72 14.84 10.35
C ASN A 38 2.76 14.93 9.15
N SER A 39 2.19 13.81 8.72
CA SER A 39 1.25 13.76 7.60
C SER A 39 0.04 14.67 7.85
N THR A 40 -0.34 15.41 6.83
CA THR A 40 -1.57 16.24 6.81
C THR A 40 -2.79 15.46 6.31
N VAL A 41 -2.57 14.26 5.79
CA VAL A 41 -3.58 13.41 5.15
C VAL A 41 -4.17 12.41 6.13
N MET A 42 -3.36 11.89 7.04
CA MET A 42 -3.75 10.87 7.99
C MET A 42 -4.48 11.46 9.20
N ASP A 43 -5.62 10.88 9.60
CA ASP A 43 -6.30 11.29 10.84
C ASP A 43 -5.35 11.04 12.03
N ARG A 44 -5.11 12.11 12.80
CA ARG A 44 -4.25 12.10 14.00
C ARG A 44 -4.63 11.02 15.02
N LYS A 45 -5.88 10.59 15.06
CA LYS A 45 -6.36 9.51 15.94
C LYS A 45 -5.79 8.15 15.56
N ARG A 46 -5.26 7.97 14.35
CA ARG A 46 -4.61 6.73 13.92
C ARG A 46 -3.19 6.60 14.42
N ILE A 47 -2.52 7.72 14.67
CA ILE A 47 -1.09 7.73 15.03
C ILE A 47 -0.79 6.83 16.23
N PRO A 48 -1.52 6.90 17.38
CA PRO A 48 -1.26 5.98 18.49
C PRO A 48 -1.41 4.49 18.12
N ILE A 49 -2.36 4.18 17.23
CA ILE A 49 -2.61 2.80 16.77
C ILE A 49 -1.45 2.32 15.90
N LEU A 50 -0.95 3.17 15.02
CA LEU A 50 0.22 2.87 14.17
C LEU A 50 1.50 2.76 15.00
N GLN A 51 1.67 3.59 16.02
CA GLN A 51 2.78 3.49 16.98
C GLN A 51 2.77 2.15 17.70
N GLU A 52 1.60 1.67 18.13
CA GLU A 52 1.47 0.34 18.75
C GLU A 52 1.86 -0.77 17.75
N ALA A 53 1.43 -0.67 16.48
CA ALA A 53 1.82 -1.64 15.46
C ALA A 53 3.34 -1.68 15.23
N ILE A 54 4.02 -0.53 15.20
CA ILE A 54 5.49 -0.47 15.08
C ILE A 54 6.17 -1.03 16.33
N SER A 55 5.65 -0.73 17.53
CA SER A 55 6.15 -1.32 18.77
C SER A 55 6.07 -2.85 18.78
N LEU A 56 4.96 -3.40 18.26
CA LEU A 56 4.81 -4.85 18.10
C LEU A 56 5.79 -5.43 17.06
N TYR A 57 6.03 -4.71 15.95
CA TYR A 57 7.04 -5.09 14.97
C TYR A 57 8.44 -5.17 15.59
N ASN A 58 8.85 -4.13 16.33
CA ASN A 58 10.14 -4.07 17.01
C ASN A 58 10.29 -5.14 18.10
N SER A 59 9.16 -5.60 18.66
CA SER A 59 9.11 -6.69 19.64
C SER A 59 8.96 -8.08 19.00
N GLU A 60 9.04 -8.20 17.67
CA GLU A 60 8.85 -9.44 16.91
C GLU A 60 7.45 -10.08 17.05
N LEU A 61 6.47 -9.32 17.52
CA LEU A 61 5.08 -9.75 17.67
C LEU A 61 4.29 -9.51 16.37
N TYR A 62 4.71 -10.15 15.29
CA TYR A 62 4.26 -9.87 13.93
C TYR A 62 2.76 -10.11 13.69
N TYR A 63 2.14 -11.09 14.35
CA TYR A 63 0.69 -11.29 14.26
C TYR A 63 -0.09 -10.04 14.71
N GLY A 64 0.31 -9.44 15.83
CA GLY A 64 -0.32 -8.21 16.34
C GLY A 64 -0.10 -7.03 15.39
N CYS A 65 1.15 -6.82 14.96
CA CYS A 65 1.50 -5.77 14.00
C CYS A 65 0.66 -5.86 12.73
N VAL A 66 0.65 -7.00 12.04
CA VAL A 66 -0.10 -7.20 10.79
C VAL A 66 -1.60 -7.03 11.00
N SER A 67 -2.16 -7.56 12.11
CA SER A 67 -3.59 -7.43 12.40
C SER A 67 -4.02 -5.97 12.56
N ILE A 68 -3.24 -5.17 13.28
CA ILE A 68 -3.51 -3.75 13.47
C ILE A 68 -3.45 -3.02 12.12
N LEU A 69 -2.35 -3.17 11.38
CA LEU A 69 -2.15 -2.47 10.11
C LEU A 69 -3.20 -2.87 9.06
N ALA A 70 -3.56 -4.14 8.97
CA ALA A 70 -4.61 -4.63 8.09
C ALA A 70 -5.98 -3.97 8.40
N CYS A 71 -6.30 -3.74 9.67
CA CYS A 71 -7.52 -3.04 10.07
C CYS A 71 -7.47 -1.54 9.76
N GLN A 72 -6.29 -0.90 9.81
CA GLN A 72 -6.15 0.54 9.56
C GLN A 72 -6.17 0.91 8.08
N LEU A 73 -5.69 0.05 7.19
CA LEU A 73 -5.49 0.36 5.77
C LEU A 73 -6.74 0.96 5.10
N ASN A 74 -7.90 0.33 5.28
CA ASN A 74 -9.16 0.83 4.69
C ASN A 74 -9.55 2.22 5.23
N GLY A 75 -9.32 2.43 6.52
CA GLY A 75 -9.60 3.71 7.15
C GLY A 75 -8.69 4.82 6.64
N ILE A 76 -7.41 4.55 6.43
CA ILE A 76 -6.44 5.50 5.87
C ILE A 76 -6.85 5.87 4.43
N ILE A 77 -7.21 4.90 3.60
CA ILE A 77 -7.72 5.14 2.24
C ILE A 77 -8.97 6.05 2.30
N THR A 78 -9.87 5.82 3.24
CA THR A 78 -11.06 6.65 3.43
C THR A 78 -10.72 8.06 3.88
N ASP A 79 -9.72 8.24 4.75
CA ASP A 79 -9.27 9.56 5.19
C ASP A 79 -8.70 10.36 4.00
N ILE A 80 -7.85 9.74 3.18
CA ILE A 80 -7.29 10.33 1.96
C ILE A 80 -8.42 10.79 1.03
N TYR A 81 -9.40 9.92 0.80
CA TYR A 81 -10.54 10.21 -0.05
C TYR A 81 -11.39 11.37 0.47
N ASN A 82 -11.68 11.39 1.77
CA ASN A 82 -12.47 12.45 2.39
C ASN A 82 -11.73 13.80 2.36
N MET A 83 -10.43 13.78 2.57
CA MET A 83 -9.60 14.98 2.48
C MET A 83 -9.59 15.55 1.07
N GLN A 84 -9.42 14.71 0.06
CA GLN A 84 -9.45 15.13 -1.35
C GLN A 84 -10.78 15.83 -1.69
N ARG A 85 -11.91 15.28 -1.25
CA ARG A 85 -13.22 15.89 -1.44
C ARG A 85 -13.35 17.24 -0.71
N ALA A 86 -12.79 17.36 0.50
CA ALA A 86 -12.82 18.60 1.27
C ALA A 86 -12.02 19.74 0.62
N TYR A 87 -10.93 19.41 -0.08
CA TYR A 87 -10.13 20.40 -0.81
C TYR A 87 -10.75 20.85 -2.13
N GLY A 88 -11.91 20.29 -2.53
CA GLY A 88 -12.64 20.74 -3.71
C GLY A 88 -11.87 20.56 -5.04
N LYS A 89 -10.82 19.75 -5.07
CA LYS A 89 -10.14 19.38 -6.31
C LYS A 89 -11.12 18.55 -7.13
N GLU A 90 -11.61 19.10 -8.22
CA GLU A 90 -12.41 18.35 -9.18
C GLU A 90 -11.54 17.27 -9.79
N PHE A 91 -12.04 16.05 -9.69
CA PHE A 91 -11.44 14.88 -10.30
C PHE A 91 -11.89 14.81 -11.75
N ASP A 92 -10.96 14.89 -12.69
CA ASP A 92 -11.24 14.58 -14.08
C ASP A 92 -10.73 13.17 -14.42
N PHE A 93 -11.69 12.27 -14.66
CA PHE A 93 -11.39 10.90 -15.06
C PHE A 93 -10.63 10.83 -16.40
N GLU A 94 -10.92 11.73 -17.33
CA GLU A 94 -10.25 11.75 -18.63
C GLU A 94 -8.79 12.19 -18.49
N ASP A 95 -8.48 13.10 -17.56
CA ASP A 95 -7.09 13.50 -17.26
C ASP A 95 -6.26 12.30 -16.75
N VAL A 96 -6.79 11.52 -15.80
CA VAL A 96 -6.11 10.31 -15.31
C VAL A 96 -5.92 9.28 -16.42
N LYS A 97 -6.94 9.12 -17.27
CA LYS A 97 -6.89 8.20 -18.39
C LYS A 97 -5.87 8.65 -19.43
N MET A 98 -5.85 9.95 -19.78
CA MET A 98 -4.85 10.53 -20.68
C MET A 98 -3.44 10.41 -20.11
N ALA A 99 -3.24 10.73 -18.85
CA ALA A 99 -1.96 10.57 -18.18
C ALA A 99 -1.50 9.10 -18.23
N TYR A 100 -2.37 8.15 -17.91
CA TYR A 100 -2.01 6.72 -18.02
C TYR A 100 -1.65 6.33 -19.47
N GLN A 101 -2.41 6.78 -20.46
CA GLN A 101 -2.19 6.46 -21.87
C GLN A 101 -0.93 7.10 -22.43
N SER A 102 -0.53 8.28 -21.95
CA SER A 102 0.73 8.92 -22.36
C SER A 102 1.96 8.08 -21.99
N PHE A 103 1.93 7.42 -20.83
CA PHE A 103 2.98 6.51 -20.37
C PHE A 103 2.89 5.10 -21.01
N ASN A 104 1.71 4.69 -21.44
CA ASN A 104 1.43 3.35 -21.96
C ASN A 104 0.55 3.37 -23.20
N PRO A 105 0.99 3.95 -24.32
CA PRO A 105 0.13 4.23 -25.49
C PRO A 105 -0.49 2.98 -26.12
N GLN A 106 0.11 1.81 -25.91
CA GLN A 106 -0.39 0.54 -26.45
C GLN A 106 -1.18 -0.32 -25.45
N LYS A 107 -1.24 0.08 -24.18
CA LYS A 107 -1.95 -0.68 -23.15
C LYS A 107 -3.37 -0.15 -22.95
N LYS A 108 -4.30 -1.08 -22.78
CA LYS A 108 -5.66 -0.71 -22.32
C LYS A 108 -5.58 -0.11 -20.93
N VAL A 109 -6.40 0.91 -20.69
CA VAL A 109 -6.56 1.49 -19.35
C VAL A 109 -6.93 0.37 -18.36
N PRO A 110 -6.21 0.22 -17.26
CA PRO A 110 -6.50 -0.81 -16.28
C PRO A 110 -7.94 -0.73 -15.75
N THR A 111 -8.53 -1.88 -15.45
CA THR A 111 -9.89 -1.93 -14.88
C THR A 111 -10.02 -1.24 -13.53
N ILE A 112 -8.91 -0.95 -12.87
CA ILE A 112 -8.85 -0.17 -11.64
C ILE A 112 -9.17 1.31 -11.88
N ILE A 113 -8.84 1.86 -13.05
CA ILE A 113 -9.14 3.24 -13.44
C ILE A 113 -10.56 3.27 -14.00
N LYS A 114 -11.53 3.64 -13.16
CA LYS A 114 -12.95 3.74 -13.54
C LYS A 114 -13.51 5.07 -13.07
N LYS A 115 -14.40 5.64 -13.87
CA LYS A 115 -15.17 6.83 -13.51
C LYS A 115 -15.85 6.62 -12.14
N ASP A 116 -15.77 7.64 -11.30
CA ASP A 116 -16.41 7.68 -9.97
C ASP A 116 -16.00 6.55 -8.99
N SER A 117 -14.87 5.89 -9.24
CA SER A 117 -14.36 4.90 -8.30
C SER A 117 -13.43 5.54 -7.28
N GLU A 118 -13.57 5.13 -6.01
CA GLU A 118 -12.65 5.49 -4.91
C GLU A 118 -11.18 5.26 -5.28
N ARG A 119 -10.91 4.16 -5.99
CA ARG A 119 -9.58 3.78 -6.47
C ARG A 119 -9.00 4.78 -7.46
N THR A 120 -9.82 5.27 -8.39
CA THR A 120 -9.40 6.23 -9.41
C THR A 120 -9.14 7.59 -8.77
N GLN A 121 -9.94 7.98 -7.77
CA GLN A 121 -9.75 9.21 -7.03
C GLN A 121 -8.49 9.16 -6.15
N LEU A 122 -8.20 8.02 -5.55
CA LEU A 122 -6.95 7.80 -4.83
C LEU A 122 -5.74 7.92 -5.78
N LEU A 123 -5.82 7.32 -6.97
CA LEU A 123 -4.80 7.45 -8.01
C LEU A 123 -4.57 8.89 -8.42
N TRP A 124 -5.65 9.64 -8.62
CA TRP A 124 -5.56 11.06 -8.97
C TRP A 124 -4.87 11.87 -7.89
N PHE A 125 -5.26 11.69 -6.63
CA PHE A 125 -4.68 12.37 -5.50
C PHE A 125 -3.16 12.17 -5.42
N ILE A 126 -2.72 10.94 -5.61
CA ILE A 126 -1.31 10.54 -5.54
C ILE A 126 -0.55 10.97 -6.81
N SER A 127 -1.19 11.05 -7.97
CA SER A 127 -0.55 11.37 -9.26
C SER A 127 -0.32 12.87 -9.50
N ASP A 128 -0.80 13.74 -8.64
CA ASP A 128 -0.54 15.20 -8.70
C ASP A 128 0.97 15.52 -8.49
N ALA A 129 1.77 14.53 -8.11
CA ALA A 129 3.23 14.56 -8.14
C ALA A 129 3.72 14.03 -9.51
N GLU A 130 4.24 14.92 -10.35
CA GLU A 130 4.49 14.77 -11.80
C GLU A 130 5.31 13.55 -12.26
N GLU A 131 5.96 12.78 -11.39
CA GLU A 131 6.91 11.73 -11.79
C GLU A 131 6.55 10.31 -11.35
N GLY A 132 5.48 10.11 -10.59
CA GLY A 132 5.23 8.84 -9.89
C GLY A 132 4.07 7.98 -10.39
N LEU A 133 3.27 8.41 -11.37
CA LEU A 133 2.00 7.75 -11.74
C LEU A 133 2.12 6.23 -11.96
N MET A 134 3.18 5.77 -12.60
CA MET A 134 3.35 4.33 -12.87
C MET A 134 3.65 3.52 -11.62
N TYR A 135 4.42 4.07 -10.68
CA TYR A 135 4.67 3.44 -9.37
C TYR A 135 3.39 3.35 -8.56
N TRP A 136 2.63 4.44 -8.54
CA TRP A 136 1.38 4.53 -7.80
C TRP A 136 0.30 3.59 -8.35
N ILE A 137 0.20 3.45 -9.67
CA ILE A 137 -0.71 2.47 -10.28
C ILE A 137 -0.36 1.07 -9.80
N LYS A 138 0.92 0.69 -9.75
CA LYS A 138 1.36 -0.62 -9.25
C LYS A 138 1.07 -0.81 -7.78
N SER A 139 1.31 0.20 -6.96
CA SER A 139 1.02 0.16 -5.53
C SER A 139 -0.48 0.01 -5.27
N ILE A 140 -1.31 0.76 -5.98
CA ILE A 140 -2.76 0.68 -5.85
C ILE A 140 -3.29 -0.66 -6.39
N GLU A 141 -2.77 -1.17 -7.51
CA GLU A 141 -3.08 -2.51 -7.98
C GLU A 141 -2.74 -3.57 -6.93
N TYR A 142 -1.58 -3.45 -6.26
CA TYR A 142 -1.19 -4.34 -5.18
C TYR A 142 -2.16 -4.26 -3.99
N ILE A 143 -2.46 -3.04 -3.52
CA ILE A 143 -3.39 -2.83 -2.41
C ILE A 143 -4.75 -3.48 -2.69
N TYR A 144 -5.36 -3.17 -3.83
CA TYR A 144 -6.73 -3.60 -4.10
C TYR A 144 -6.85 -5.05 -4.61
N ASN A 145 -5.87 -5.53 -5.36
CA ASN A 145 -5.94 -6.87 -5.95
C ASN A 145 -5.32 -7.94 -5.05
N ILE A 146 -4.43 -7.57 -4.15
CA ILE A 146 -3.73 -8.50 -3.26
C ILE A 146 -4.19 -8.30 -1.81
N ILE A 147 -4.00 -7.10 -1.25
CA ILE A 147 -4.24 -6.86 0.18
C ILE A 147 -5.74 -6.82 0.51
N LEU A 148 -6.54 -6.09 -0.27
CA LEU A 148 -7.97 -5.88 -0.04
C LEU A 148 -8.87 -6.85 -0.82
N THR A 149 -8.30 -7.81 -1.56
CA THR A 149 -9.10 -8.72 -2.37
C THR A 149 -9.96 -9.66 -1.51
N SER A 150 -11.15 -9.97 -2.01
CA SER A 150 -12.02 -11.01 -1.46
C SER A 150 -11.96 -12.32 -2.28
N LYS A 151 -11.15 -12.37 -3.35
CA LYS A 151 -11.09 -13.55 -4.23
C LYS A 151 -10.36 -14.70 -3.56
N ASP A 152 -10.99 -15.87 -3.52
CA ASP A 152 -10.42 -17.10 -2.94
C ASP A 152 -9.30 -17.75 -3.75
N SER A 153 -9.18 -17.36 -5.03
CA SER A 153 -8.36 -18.07 -6.03
C SER A 153 -6.86 -17.76 -6.00
N MET A 154 -6.40 -16.82 -5.17
CA MET A 154 -4.97 -16.51 -5.11
C MET A 154 -4.29 -17.31 -4.00
N ASN A 155 -3.20 -17.98 -4.36
CA ASN A 155 -2.28 -18.59 -3.41
C ASN A 155 -1.50 -17.45 -2.69
N GLN A 156 -2.15 -16.87 -1.66
CA GLN A 156 -1.73 -15.64 -0.99
C GLN A 156 -0.87 -15.88 0.24
N SER A 157 -0.17 -17.02 0.29
CA SER A 157 0.71 -17.33 1.42
C SER A 157 1.85 -16.32 1.60
N SER A 158 2.22 -15.61 0.54
CA SER A 158 3.33 -14.63 0.53
C SER A 158 2.92 -13.18 0.79
N HIS A 159 1.62 -12.89 0.97
CA HIS A 159 1.11 -11.54 1.18
C HIS A 159 0.09 -11.49 2.31
N PRO A 160 0.08 -10.42 3.15
CA PRO A 160 -0.95 -10.21 4.16
C PRO A 160 -2.25 -9.76 3.50
N CYS A 161 -3.23 -10.67 3.38
CA CYS A 161 -4.53 -10.35 2.81
C CYS A 161 -5.49 -9.87 3.91
N ARG A 162 -5.79 -8.57 3.93
CA ARG A 162 -6.63 -7.92 4.95
C ARG A 162 -7.94 -8.66 5.18
N ASN A 163 -8.68 -8.97 4.12
CA ASN A 163 -9.98 -9.63 4.27
C ASN A 163 -9.84 -11.02 4.87
N LYS A 164 -8.86 -11.81 4.44
CA LYS A 164 -8.64 -13.16 4.98
C LYS A 164 -8.13 -13.14 6.43
N ILE A 165 -7.29 -12.17 6.78
CA ILE A 165 -6.80 -11.98 8.15
C ILE A 165 -7.97 -11.59 9.07
N CYS A 166 -8.75 -10.56 8.71
CA CYS A 166 -9.88 -10.09 9.51
C CYS A 166 -11.01 -11.11 9.67
N HIS A 167 -11.15 -12.04 8.72
CA HIS A 167 -12.12 -13.14 8.79
C HIS A 167 -11.54 -14.43 9.37
N GLY A 168 -10.27 -14.44 9.83
CA GLY A 168 -9.63 -15.61 10.44
C GLY A 168 -9.33 -16.75 9.46
N ILE A 169 -9.26 -16.46 8.16
CA ILE A 169 -9.01 -17.47 7.11
C ILE A 169 -7.50 -17.65 6.88
N GLN A 170 -6.74 -16.57 6.85
CA GLN A 170 -5.29 -16.61 6.73
C GLN A 170 -4.67 -16.70 8.12
N LEU A 171 -4.02 -17.81 8.44
CA LEU A 171 -3.44 -18.07 9.77
C LEU A 171 -1.91 -17.93 9.82
N ASN A 172 -1.24 -17.93 8.68
CA ASN A 172 0.22 -17.89 8.56
C ASN A 172 0.78 -16.49 8.26
N PHE A 173 0.10 -15.44 8.72
CA PHE A 173 0.48 -14.05 8.40
C PHE A 173 1.45 -13.42 9.42
N GLY A 174 1.74 -14.07 10.54
CA GLY A 174 2.60 -13.55 11.61
C GLY A 174 4.09 -13.71 11.31
N THR A 175 4.55 -13.22 10.16
CA THR A 175 5.96 -13.25 9.76
C THR A 175 6.52 -11.84 9.67
N ARG A 176 7.85 -11.69 9.85
CA ARG A 176 8.54 -10.42 9.65
C ARG A 176 8.27 -9.83 8.27
N GLU A 177 8.26 -10.68 7.23
CA GLU A 177 7.99 -10.28 5.85
C GLU A 177 6.58 -9.68 5.70
N HIS A 178 5.55 -10.33 6.25
CA HIS A 178 4.19 -9.81 6.20
C HIS A 178 4.02 -8.52 6.98
N ALA A 179 4.66 -8.42 8.14
CA ALA A 179 4.64 -7.19 8.95
C ALA A 179 5.30 -6.04 8.19
N LEU A 180 6.47 -6.26 7.59
CA LEU A 180 7.16 -5.25 6.80
C LEU A 180 6.36 -4.84 5.56
N LYS A 181 5.79 -5.81 4.82
CA LYS A 181 4.88 -5.52 3.69
C LYS A 181 3.68 -4.68 4.12
N SER A 182 3.12 -4.94 5.31
CA SER A 182 2.01 -4.16 5.84
C SER A 182 2.42 -2.73 6.21
N ILE A 183 3.60 -2.55 6.82
CA ILE A 183 4.16 -1.23 7.14
C ILE A 183 4.36 -0.41 5.87
N LEU A 184 5.08 -0.98 4.89
CA LEU A 184 5.35 -0.32 3.60
C LEU A 184 4.09 -0.09 2.73
N THR A 185 2.98 -0.76 3.04
CA THR A 185 1.69 -0.52 2.37
C THR A 185 0.96 0.68 2.97
N ILE A 186 1.21 1.00 4.24
CA ILE A 186 0.65 2.19 4.91
C ILE A 186 1.42 3.45 4.52
N ASP A 187 2.73 3.33 4.30
CA ASP A 187 3.59 4.41 3.82
C ASP A 187 3.30 4.75 2.36
#